data_a053b9a34de4e1e52dbf7de19f311184
#
_entry.id   a053b9a34de4e1e52dbf7de19f311184
#
_cell.length_a   1.000
_cell.length_b   1.000
_cell.length_c   1.000
_cell.angle_alpha   90.00
_cell.angle_beta   90.00
_cell.angle_gamma   90.00
#
_symmetry.space_group_name_H-M   'P 1'
#
loop_
_entity.id
_entity.type
_entity.pdbx_description
1 polymer ?
#
loop_
_entity_poly.entity_id
_entity_poly.type
_entity_poly.pdbx_seq_one_letter_code
_entity_poly.pdbx_strand_id
1 'polypeptide(L)'
;MPFSDADLIARVLAREDHNAFGELVRRHQSPVRAFLARMARGDAHLADDLAQETFLKAWKKLHTFRGNARFSTWLFGIAFNEFRDFVRRRKELALEDADNLPNEPATARDGLLRLDLTEALKRLSSNERAAVVLCCQNGLSHEEVSQVLDCPLGTVKTNILRGKDKLRRLLAPAYKNYESAGN
;
A
#
# COMPACT_ATOMS: atom_id res chain seq x y z
N MET A 1 28.11 13.33 7.53
CA MET A 1 27.44 12.09 7.08
C MET A 1 25.97 12.17 7.45
N PRO A 2 25.02 11.90 6.58
CA PRO A 2 23.62 11.82 6.99
C PRO A 2 23.44 10.65 7.95
N PHE A 3 22.69 10.85 9.04
CA PHE A 3 22.36 9.80 10.00
C PHE A 3 21.62 8.66 9.32
N SER A 4 21.89 7.42 9.70
CA SER A 4 21.09 6.26 9.28
C SER A 4 19.71 6.27 9.96
N ASP A 5 18.75 5.48 9.43
CA ASP A 5 17.46 5.31 10.11
C ASP A 5 17.64 4.74 11.54
N ALA A 6 18.61 3.84 11.74
CA ALA A 6 18.92 3.28 13.04
C ALA A 6 19.41 4.38 14.02
N ASP A 7 20.27 5.30 13.57
CA ASP A 7 20.74 6.42 14.39
C ASP A 7 19.59 7.35 14.78
N LEU A 8 18.70 7.65 13.82
CA LEU A 8 17.54 8.49 14.07
C LEU A 8 16.57 7.84 15.05
N ILE A 9 16.30 6.55 14.88
CA ILE A 9 15.45 5.78 15.80
C ILE A 9 16.03 5.76 17.21
N ALA A 10 17.33 5.51 17.33
CA ALA A 10 18.00 5.53 18.63
C ALA A 10 17.87 6.90 19.32
N ARG A 11 18.01 8.00 18.58
CA ARG A 11 17.82 9.37 19.12
C ARG A 11 16.39 9.62 19.57
N VAL A 12 15.40 9.18 18.80
CA VAL A 12 13.99 9.31 19.18
C VAL A 12 13.71 8.54 20.47
N LEU A 13 14.18 7.29 20.56
CA LEU A 13 13.92 6.43 21.73
C LEU A 13 14.63 6.91 22.99
N ALA A 14 15.83 7.51 22.85
CA ALA A 14 16.61 7.96 23.99
C ALA A 14 16.19 9.33 24.56
N ARG A 15 15.65 10.23 23.71
CA ARG A 15 15.46 11.64 24.06
C ARG A 15 14.14 12.24 23.56
N GLU A 16 13.22 11.43 23.03
CA GLU A 16 12.00 11.89 22.35
C GLU A 16 12.29 12.94 21.27
N ASP A 17 13.40 12.78 20.53
CA ASP A 17 13.88 13.75 19.54
C ASP A 17 12.89 13.86 18.35
N HIS A 18 11.98 14.83 18.43
CA HIS A 18 11.00 15.11 17.38
C HIS A 18 11.64 15.45 16.03
N ASN A 19 12.83 16.10 16.02
CA ASN A 19 13.53 16.42 14.77
C ASN A 19 14.06 15.16 14.10
N ALA A 20 14.58 14.20 14.89
CA ALA A 20 15.01 12.90 14.36
C ALA A 20 13.84 12.12 13.78
N PHE A 21 12.67 12.14 14.42
CA PHE A 21 11.48 11.52 13.86
C PHE A 21 10.97 12.25 12.61
N GLY A 22 10.98 13.59 12.59
CA GLY A 22 10.66 14.39 11.43
C GLY A 22 11.52 14.05 10.21
N GLU A 23 12.81 13.70 10.42
CA GLU A 23 13.69 13.21 9.37
C GLU A 23 13.25 11.82 8.85
N LEU A 24 12.87 10.90 9.73
CA LEU A 24 12.31 9.59 9.34
C LEU A 24 11.03 9.78 8.52
N VAL A 25 10.11 10.65 8.95
CA VAL A 25 8.91 10.98 8.18
C VAL A 25 9.27 11.49 6.80
N ARG A 26 10.19 12.44 6.70
CA ARG A 26 10.60 13.06 5.42
C ARG A 26 11.16 12.04 4.43
N ARG A 27 11.91 11.04 4.92
CA ARG A 27 12.49 9.97 4.09
C ARG A 27 11.45 8.97 3.61
N HIS A 28 10.48 8.63 4.47
CA HIS A 28 9.58 7.52 4.21
C HIS A 28 8.16 7.92 3.80
N GLN A 29 7.78 9.21 3.87
CA GLN A 29 6.42 9.64 3.56
C GLN A 29 6.02 9.37 2.10
N SER A 30 6.92 9.63 1.14
CA SER A 30 6.60 9.46 -0.28
C SER A 30 6.26 8.01 -0.65
N PRO A 31 7.10 7.00 -0.32
CA PRO A 31 6.76 5.61 -0.61
C PRO A 31 5.53 5.10 0.17
N VAL A 32 5.32 5.55 1.43
CA VAL A 32 4.11 5.19 2.20
C VAL A 32 2.85 5.76 1.56
N ARG A 33 2.85 7.06 1.20
CA ARG A 33 1.71 7.69 0.50
C ARG A 33 1.43 7.03 -0.85
N ALA A 34 2.48 6.75 -1.64
CA ALA A 34 2.33 6.06 -2.92
C ALA A 34 1.71 4.66 -2.77
N PHE A 35 2.14 3.91 -1.78
CA PHE A 35 1.54 2.61 -1.45
C PHE A 35 0.06 2.77 -1.09
N LEU A 36 -0.27 3.67 -0.15
CA LEU A 36 -1.64 3.91 0.30
C LEU A 36 -2.53 4.44 -0.82
N ALA A 37 -2.03 5.29 -1.73
CA ALA A 37 -2.78 5.74 -2.90
C ALA A 37 -3.16 4.56 -3.83
N ARG A 38 -2.26 3.58 -4.01
CA ARG A 38 -2.59 2.34 -4.74
C ARG A 38 -3.63 1.51 -4.00
N MET A 39 -3.52 1.42 -2.67
CA MET A 39 -4.50 0.70 -1.85
C MET A 39 -5.87 1.38 -1.84
N ALA A 40 -5.91 2.69 -1.75
CA ALA A 40 -7.12 3.54 -1.77
C ALA A 40 -7.74 3.71 -3.17
N ARG A 41 -7.27 2.95 -4.18
CA ARG A 41 -7.81 2.97 -5.56
C ARG A 41 -7.73 4.35 -6.23
N GLY A 42 -6.73 5.16 -5.87
CA GLY A 42 -6.50 6.49 -6.41
C GLY A 42 -7.21 7.62 -5.66
N ASP A 43 -7.88 7.32 -4.55
CA ASP A 43 -8.39 8.36 -3.64
C ASP A 43 -7.20 8.99 -2.88
N ALA A 44 -6.81 10.18 -3.31
CA ALA A 44 -5.65 10.88 -2.76
C ALA A 44 -5.90 11.39 -1.34
N HIS A 45 -7.12 11.84 -1.03
CA HIS A 45 -7.47 12.32 0.30
C HIS A 45 -7.40 11.19 1.32
N LEU A 46 -8.02 10.06 1.01
CA LEU A 46 -7.94 8.87 1.86
C LEU A 46 -6.49 8.40 2.03
N ALA A 47 -5.68 8.42 0.97
CA ALA A 47 -4.28 8.03 1.07
C ALA A 47 -3.47 8.95 1.98
N ASP A 48 -3.74 10.26 1.96
CA ASP A 48 -3.09 11.24 2.80
C ASP A 48 -3.50 11.07 4.28
N ASP A 49 -4.79 10.87 4.55
CA ASP A 49 -5.30 10.63 5.90
C ASP A 49 -4.69 9.36 6.50
N LEU A 50 -4.70 8.25 5.74
CA LEU A 50 -4.10 6.99 6.18
C LEU A 50 -2.57 7.10 6.38
N ALA A 51 -1.87 7.93 5.57
CA ALA A 51 -0.46 8.17 5.75
C ALA A 51 -0.17 8.95 7.04
N GLN A 52 -0.97 9.97 7.35
CA GLN A 52 -0.86 10.72 8.60
C GLN A 52 -1.07 9.79 9.82
N GLU A 53 -2.13 8.99 9.80
CA GLU A 53 -2.40 8.01 10.87
C GLU A 53 -1.27 6.98 10.99
N THR A 54 -0.71 6.54 9.86
CA THR A 54 0.46 5.63 9.86
C THR A 54 1.63 6.23 10.63
N PHE A 55 2.00 7.49 10.37
CA PHE A 55 3.13 8.13 11.05
C PHE A 55 2.81 8.47 12.51
N LEU A 56 1.58 8.85 12.85
CA LEU A 56 1.14 9.02 14.23
C LEU A 56 1.24 7.71 15.02
N LYS A 57 0.81 6.59 14.44
CA LYS A 57 0.96 5.27 15.06
C LYS A 57 2.41 4.80 15.10
N ALA A 58 3.20 5.12 14.07
CA ALA A 58 4.64 4.84 14.07
C ALA A 58 5.35 5.56 15.20
N TRP A 59 5.05 6.83 15.44
CA TRP A 59 5.58 7.57 16.59
C TRP A 59 5.26 6.88 17.91
N LYS A 60 3.98 6.59 18.14
CA LYS A 60 3.50 5.95 19.39
C LYS A 60 4.08 4.56 19.61
N LYS A 61 4.33 3.81 18.52
CA LYS A 61 4.78 2.41 18.56
C LYS A 61 6.29 2.24 18.30
N LEU A 62 7.06 3.32 18.14
CA LEU A 62 8.47 3.22 17.79
C LEU A 62 9.28 2.39 18.79
N HIS A 63 8.91 2.43 20.06
CA HIS A 63 9.51 1.60 21.11
C HIS A 63 9.35 0.08 20.89
N THR A 64 8.41 -0.34 20.03
CA THR A 64 8.21 -1.75 19.66
C THR A 64 9.06 -2.19 18.47
N PHE A 65 9.67 -1.26 17.75
CA PHE A 65 10.54 -1.58 16.64
C PHE A 65 11.85 -2.19 17.13
N ARG A 66 12.10 -3.45 16.82
CA ARG A 66 13.25 -4.23 17.32
C ARG A 66 14.42 -4.31 16.34
N GLY A 67 14.33 -3.69 15.17
CA GLY A 67 15.39 -3.75 14.16
C GLY A 67 15.52 -5.09 13.41
N ASN A 68 14.61 -6.05 13.62
CA ASN A 68 14.63 -7.36 12.95
C ASN A 68 14.25 -7.28 11.45
N ALA A 69 13.77 -6.14 11.01
CA ALA A 69 13.44 -5.83 9.62
C ALA A 69 13.85 -4.39 9.31
N ARG A 70 13.81 -4.01 8.03
CA ARG A 70 14.01 -2.60 7.66
C ARG A 70 12.89 -1.74 8.26
N PHE A 71 13.23 -0.51 8.66
CA PHE A 71 12.23 0.43 9.20
C PHE A 71 11.09 0.67 8.20
N SER A 72 11.39 0.74 6.90
CA SER A 72 10.37 0.84 5.84
C SER A 72 9.40 -0.34 5.83
N THR A 73 9.89 -1.58 6.01
CA THR A 73 9.05 -2.78 6.09
C THR A 73 8.09 -2.71 7.28
N TRP A 74 8.58 -2.29 8.44
CA TRP A 74 7.75 -2.07 9.63
C TRP A 74 6.69 -0.97 9.42
N LEU A 75 7.07 0.16 8.77
CA LEU A 75 6.11 1.22 8.41
C LEU A 75 5.04 0.73 7.44
N PHE A 76 5.39 -0.05 6.42
CA PHE A 76 4.40 -0.64 5.51
C PHE A 76 3.44 -1.58 6.24
N GLY A 77 3.90 -2.29 7.28
CA GLY A 77 3.04 -3.09 8.14
C GLY A 77 1.99 -2.24 8.85
N ILE A 78 2.40 -1.10 9.43
CA ILE A 78 1.48 -0.14 10.04
C ILE A 78 0.50 0.39 8.98
N ALA A 79 1.00 0.87 7.84
CA ALA A 79 0.19 1.44 6.77
C ALA A 79 -0.86 0.44 6.23
N PHE A 80 -0.48 -0.82 6.04
CA PHE A 80 -1.40 -1.85 5.58
C PHE A 80 -2.48 -2.16 6.62
N ASN A 81 -2.13 -2.18 7.90
CA ASN A 81 -3.10 -2.35 8.98
C ASN A 81 -4.07 -1.18 9.07
N GLU A 82 -3.61 0.09 8.91
CA GLU A 82 -4.50 1.25 8.84
C GLU A 82 -5.50 1.13 7.70
N PHE A 83 -5.03 0.74 6.53
CA PHE A 83 -5.92 0.51 5.39
C PHE A 83 -6.94 -0.61 5.66
N ARG A 84 -6.51 -1.74 6.24
CA ARG A 84 -7.41 -2.85 6.60
C ARG A 84 -8.47 -2.44 7.62
N ASP A 85 -8.07 -1.69 8.64
CA ASP A 85 -8.97 -1.19 9.67
C ASP A 85 -9.98 -0.20 9.10
N PHE A 86 -9.56 0.68 8.18
CA PHE A 86 -10.46 1.57 7.45
C PHE A 86 -11.49 0.79 6.64
N VAL A 87 -11.06 -0.20 5.85
CA VAL A 87 -11.97 -1.02 5.03
C VAL A 87 -12.96 -1.78 5.90
N ARG A 88 -12.51 -2.34 7.03
CA ARG A 88 -13.36 -3.04 7.98
C ARG A 88 -14.44 -2.11 8.56
N ARG A 89 -14.05 -0.94 9.10
CA ARG A 89 -14.99 0.04 9.65
C ARG A 89 -16.03 0.50 8.62
N ARG A 90 -15.58 0.77 7.39
CA ARG A 90 -16.49 1.16 6.31
C ARG A 90 -17.50 0.06 5.97
N LYS A 91 -17.08 -1.22 6.02
CA LYS A 91 -17.96 -2.35 5.80
C LYS A 91 -18.97 -2.53 6.94
N GLU A 92 -18.55 -2.34 8.18
CA GLU A 92 -19.42 -2.39 9.36
C GLU A 92 -20.50 -1.31 9.28
N LEU A 93 -20.12 -0.05 9.00
CA LEU A 93 -21.07 1.05 8.79
C LEU A 93 -22.03 0.78 7.62
N ALA A 94 -21.54 0.24 6.50
CA ALA A 94 -22.39 -0.09 5.35
C ALA A 94 -23.38 -1.24 5.64
N LEU A 95 -23.12 -2.07 6.63
CA LEU A 95 -24.05 -3.12 7.07
C LEU A 95 -25.11 -2.56 8.04
N GLU A 96 -24.79 -1.54 8.82
CA GLU A 96 -25.74 -0.83 9.68
C GLU A 96 -26.70 0.06 8.86
N ASP A 97 -26.23 0.60 7.72
CA ASP A 97 -27.02 1.42 6.78
C ASP A 97 -27.69 0.58 5.67
N ALA A 98 -27.70 -0.73 5.77
CA ALA A 98 -28.10 -1.65 4.68
C ALA A 98 -29.58 -1.52 4.23
N ASP A 99 -30.39 -0.70 4.91
CA ASP A 99 -31.75 -0.39 4.45
C ASP A 99 -31.83 0.74 3.38
N ASN A 100 -30.69 1.41 3.02
CA ASN A 100 -30.74 2.62 2.18
C ASN A 100 -29.53 2.86 1.25
N LEU A 101 -28.72 1.87 0.88
CA LEU A 101 -27.64 2.13 -0.07
C LEU A 101 -27.92 1.54 -1.46
N PRO A 102 -27.94 2.38 -2.51
CA PRO A 102 -27.89 1.90 -3.87
C PRO A 102 -26.58 1.15 -4.07
N ASN A 103 -26.71 -0.11 -4.48
CA ASN A 103 -25.63 -0.89 -5.06
C ASN A 103 -25.17 -0.16 -6.33
N GLU A 104 -24.17 0.71 -6.24
CA GLU A 104 -23.55 1.24 -7.45
C GLU A 104 -22.76 0.11 -8.09
N PRO A 105 -23.27 -0.45 -9.20
CA PRO A 105 -22.45 -1.27 -10.07
C PRO A 105 -21.34 -0.34 -10.57
N ALA A 106 -20.10 -0.79 -10.49
CA ALA A 106 -19.02 -0.15 -11.19
C ALA A 106 -19.42 -0.05 -12.66
N THR A 107 -19.92 1.10 -13.07
CA THR A 107 -20.32 1.36 -14.46
C THR A 107 -19.07 1.18 -15.31
N ALA A 108 -19.07 0.08 -16.04
CA ALA A 108 -18.25 -0.08 -17.21
C ALA A 108 -18.68 1.03 -18.19
N ARG A 109 -17.96 2.17 -18.17
CA ARG A 109 -18.04 3.11 -19.27
C ARG A 109 -17.21 2.54 -20.40
N ASP A 110 -17.91 2.04 -21.40
CA ASP A 110 -17.42 1.83 -22.76
C ASP A 110 -16.68 3.08 -23.24
N GLY A 111 -15.47 2.89 -23.65
CA GLY A 111 -14.62 3.84 -24.32
C GLY A 111 -13.25 3.19 -24.44
N LEU A 112 -12.69 3.15 -25.65
CA LEU A 112 -11.33 2.74 -26.03
C LEU A 112 -10.25 3.44 -25.16
N LEU A 113 -10.32 3.24 -23.85
CA LEU A 113 -9.45 3.83 -22.86
C LEU A 113 -8.29 2.88 -22.60
N ARG A 114 -7.10 3.39 -22.83
CA ARG A 114 -5.86 2.84 -22.28
C ARG A 114 -6.15 2.44 -20.85
N LEU A 115 -6.18 1.14 -20.58
CA LEU A 115 -6.32 0.64 -19.23
C LEU A 115 -5.04 1.06 -18.49
N ASP A 116 -5.09 2.18 -17.80
CA ASP A 116 -3.97 2.63 -16.99
C ASP A 116 -3.68 1.57 -15.92
N LEU A 117 -2.44 1.41 -15.56
CA LEU A 117 -1.99 0.53 -14.48
C LEU A 117 -2.81 0.76 -13.20
N THR A 118 -3.19 2.01 -12.94
CA THR A 118 -4.04 2.38 -11.81
C THR A 118 -5.41 1.68 -11.87
N GLU A 119 -6.06 1.68 -13.02
CA GLU A 119 -7.35 1.00 -13.22
C GLU A 119 -7.20 -0.54 -13.16
N ALA A 120 -6.12 -1.07 -13.71
CA ALA A 120 -5.83 -2.49 -13.63
C ALA A 120 -5.61 -2.94 -12.16
N LEU A 121 -4.89 -2.14 -11.37
CA LEU A 121 -4.68 -2.41 -9.95
C LEU A 121 -5.99 -2.40 -9.15
N LYS A 122 -6.99 -1.60 -9.53
CA LYS A 122 -8.32 -1.59 -8.88
C LYS A 122 -9.06 -2.93 -9.01
N ARG A 123 -8.74 -3.73 -10.03
CA ARG A 123 -9.35 -5.04 -10.29
C ARG A 123 -8.74 -6.17 -9.44
N LEU A 124 -7.64 -5.91 -8.75
CA LEU A 124 -7.02 -6.87 -7.84
C LEU A 124 -7.74 -6.85 -6.47
N SER A 125 -7.78 -8.00 -5.80
CA SER A 125 -8.14 -8.02 -4.38
C SER A 125 -7.12 -7.19 -3.57
N SER A 126 -7.50 -6.76 -2.36
CA SER A 126 -6.63 -5.96 -1.51
C SER A 126 -5.29 -6.66 -1.22
N ASN A 127 -5.31 -7.97 -0.97
CA ASN A 127 -4.09 -8.74 -0.70
C ASN A 127 -3.22 -8.94 -1.94
N GLU A 128 -3.83 -9.23 -3.11
CA GLU A 128 -3.08 -9.32 -4.38
C GLU A 128 -2.44 -7.97 -4.73
N ARG A 129 -3.19 -6.87 -4.58
CA ARG A 129 -2.71 -5.51 -4.84
C ARG A 129 -1.57 -5.15 -3.91
N ALA A 130 -1.73 -5.35 -2.59
CA ALA A 130 -0.69 -5.07 -1.62
C ALA A 130 0.58 -5.87 -1.91
N ALA A 131 0.46 -7.19 -2.16
CA ALA A 131 1.60 -8.06 -2.44
C ALA A 131 2.36 -7.62 -3.70
N VAL A 132 1.64 -7.30 -4.79
CA VAL A 132 2.26 -6.84 -6.04
C VAL A 132 2.93 -5.48 -5.86
N VAL A 133 2.25 -4.51 -5.22
CA VAL A 133 2.80 -3.16 -5.04
C VAL A 133 4.03 -3.18 -4.12
N LEU A 134 3.97 -3.90 -3.00
CA LEU A 134 5.10 -4.00 -2.07
C LEU A 134 6.31 -4.68 -2.73
N CYS A 135 6.09 -5.77 -3.44
CA CYS A 135 7.19 -6.51 -4.10
C CYS A 135 7.74 -5.76 -5.32
N CYS A 136 6.87 -5.32 -6.26
CA CYS A 136 7.31 -4.82 -7.56
C CYS A 136 7.61 -3.33 -7.58
N GLN A 137 6.94 -2.51 -6.75
CA GLN A 137 7.14 -1.06 -6.71
C GLN A 137 8.04 -0.65 -5.55
N ASN A 138 7.88 -1.27 -4.39
CA ASN A 138 8.64 -0.90 -3.18
C ASN A 138 9.86 -1.80 -2.94
N GLY A 139 10.08 -2.83 -3.77
CA GLY A 139 11.28 -3.68 -3.73
C GLY A 139 11.41 -4.55 -2.48
N LEU A 140 10.29 -4.89 -1.82
CA LEU A 140 10.29 -5.80 -0.68
C LEU A 140 10.50 -7.25 -1.16
N SER A 141 11.27 -8.02 -0.39
CA SER A 141 11.36 -9.47 -0.59
C SER A 141 10.02 -10.15 -0.24
N HIS A 142 9.82 -11.38 -0.68
CA HIS A 142 8.61 -12.13 -0.34
C HIS A 142 8.45 -12.33 1.18
N GLU A 143 9.56 -12.50 1.88
CA GLU A 143 9.63 -12.62 3.34
C GLU A 143 9.19 -11.31 4.02
N GLU A 144 9.67 -10.18 3.53
CA GLU A 144 9.26 -8.86 4.03
C GLU A 144 7.77 -8.59 3.75
N VAL A 145 7.28 -8.95 2.56
CA VAL A 145 5.85 -8.87 2.24
C VAL A 145 5.02 -9.78 3.15
N SER A 146 5.52 -10.97 3.50
CA SER A 146 4.89 -11.87 4.46
C SER A 146 4.75 -11.22 5.84
N GLN A 147 5.77 -10.50 6.30
CA GLN A 147 5.73 -9.73 7.55
C GLN A 147 4.73 -8.58 7.48
N VAL A 148 4.72 -7.81 6.37
CA VAL A 148 3.79 -6.67 6.19
C VAL A 148 2.34 -7.13 6.15
N LEU A 149 2.04 -8.21 5.43
CA LEU A 149 0.67 -8.71 5.24
C LEU A 149 0.20 -9.65 6.36
N ASP A 150 1.10 -10.00 7.29
CA ASP A 150 0.85 -10.98 8.37
C ASP A 150 0.22 -12.26 7.82
N CYS A 151 0.87 -12.86 6.81
CA CYS A 151 0.40 -14.08 6.18
C CYS A 151 1.56 -15.00 5.74
N PRO A 152 1.32 -16.32 5.60
CA PRO A 152 2.35 -17.27 5.19
C PRO A 152 3.01 -16.91 3.85
N LEU A 153 4.31 -17.19 3.72
CA LEU A 153 5.10 -16.94 2.51
C LEU A 153 4.48 -17.57 1.25
N GLY A 154 3.89 -18.76 1.37
CA GLY A 154 3.17 -19.41 0.26
C GLY A 154 1.97 -18.60 -0.22
N THR A 155 1.24 -17.96 0.72
CA THR A 155 0.13 -17.06 0.40
C THR A 155 0.63 -15.79 -0.33
N VAL A 156 1.76 -15.22 0.08
CA VAL A 156 2.39 -14.08 -0.61
C VAL A 156 2.74 -14.44 -2.04
N LYS A 157 3.45 -15.56 -2.26
CA LYS A 157 3.82 -16.03 -3.60
C LYS A 157 2.60 -16.22 -4.50
N THR A 158 1.53 -16.81 -3.96
CA THR A 158 0.27 -17.01 -4.68
C THR A 158 -0.40 -15.68 -5.03
N ASN A 159 -0.46 -14.72 -4.08
CA ASN A 159 -1.04 -13.40 -4.31
C ASN A 159 -0.26 -12.61 -5.37
N ILE A 160 1.07 -12.66 -5.35
CA ILE A 160 1.92 -12.01 -6.35
C ILE A 160 1.69 -12.64 -7.73
N LEU A 161 1.68 -13.97 -7.83
CA LEU A 161 1.46 -14.67 -9.09
C LEU A 161 0.08 -14.33 -9.68
N ARG A 162 -0.98 -14.51 -8.90
CA ARG A 162 -2.36 -14.18 -9.33
C ARG A 162 -2.52 -12.71 -9.71
N GLY A 163 -1.95 -11.80 -8.92
CA GLY A 163 -1.98 -10.38 -9.20
C GLY A 163 -1.27 -10.03 -10.50
N LYS A 164 -0.07 -10.54 -10.73
CA LYS A 164 0.68 -10.35 -11.98
C LYS A 164 -0.06 -10.93 -13.19
N ASP A 165 -0.66 -12.10 -13.07
CA ASP A 165 -1.42 -12.73 -14.17
C ASP A 165 -2.67 -11.93 -14.52
N LYS A 166 -3.41 -11.43 -13.52
CA LYS A 166 -4.55 -10.53 -13.74
C LYS A 166 -4.10 -9.24 -14.43
N LEU A 167 -3.05 -8.59 -13.95
CA LEU A 167 -2.51 -7.37 -14.56
C LEU A 167 -2.06 -7.62 -16.01
N ARG A 168 -1.36 -8.72 -16.29
CA ARG A 168 -0.94 -9.09 -17.65
C ARG A 168 -2.13 -9.20 -18.59
N ARG A 169 -3.21 -9.89 -18.16
CA ARG A 169 -4.43 -10.04 -18.98
C ARG A 169 -5.13 -8.71 -19.20
N LEU A 170 -5.21 -7.85 -18.20
CA LEU A 170 -5.87 -6.56 -18.29
C LEU A 170 -5.09 -5.55 -19.14
N LEU A 171 -3.77 -5.60 -19.10
CA LEU A 171 -2.90 -4.65 -19.81
C LEU A 171 -2.49 -5.13 -21.21
N ALA A 172 -2.61 -6.43 -21.53
CA ALA A 172 -2.22 -6.99 -22.83
C ALA A 172 -2.86 -6.28 -24.04
N PRO A 173 -4.14 -5.89 -24.05
CA PRO A 173 -4.72 -5.15 -25.17
C PRO A 173 -4.07 -3.79 -25.40
N ALA A 174 -3.67 -3.09 -24.32
CA ALA A 174 -3.02 -1.79 -24.41
C ALA A 174 -1.60 -1.91 -25.01
N TYR A 175 -0.86 -2.98 -24.68
CA TYR A 175 0.47 -3.23 -25.25
C TYR A 175 0.44 -3.55 -26.74
N LYS A 176 -0.52 -4.34 -27.23
CA LYS A 176 -0.66 -4.64 -28.65
C LYS A 176 -0.91 -3.40 -29.50
N ASN A 177 -1.66 -2.43 -28.98
CA ASN A 177 -1.89 -1.16 -29.66
C ASN A 177 -0.67 -0.25 -29.71
N TYR A 178 0.28 -0.39 -28.77
CA TYR A 178 1.56 0.35 -28.79
C TYR A 178 2.52 -0.18 -29.85
N GLU A 179 2.61 -1.50 -30.04
CA GLU A 179 3.47 -2.09 -31.05
C GLU A 179 2.94 -1.82 -32.47
N SER A 180 1.63 -1.70 -32.66
CA SER A 180 1.02 -1.40 -33.95
C SER A 180 1.02 0.10 -34.32
N ALA A 181 1.25 1.00 -33.36
CA ALA A 181 1.31 2.45 -33.60
C ALA A 181 2.75 2.99 -33.77
N GLY A 182 3.75 2.13 -33.57
CA GLY A 182 5.18 2.46 -33.66
C GLY A 182 5.87 1.94 -34.95
N ASN A 183 5.11 1.47 -35.93
CA ASN A 183 5.65 0.97 -37.22
C ASN A 183 5.18 1.85 -38.38
#